data_2ac0e4842ba555ee5ffdf2fe3dbfe330
#
_entry.id   2ac0e4842ba555ee5ffdf2fe3dbfe330
#
_cell.length_a   1.000
_cell.length_b   1.000
_cell.length_c   1.000
_cell.angle_alpha   90.00
_cell.angle_beta   90.00
_cell.angle_gamma   90.00
#
_symmetry.space_group_name_H-M   'P 1'
#
loop_
_entity.id
_entity.type
_entity.pdbx_description
1 polymer ?
#
loop_
_entity_poly.entity_id
_entity_poly.type
_entity_poly.pdbx_seq_one_letter_code
_entity_poly.pdbx_strand_id
1 'polypeptide(L)' 'MHEFDEICYGKTVEELQKEMLFQMHFGSCEMLTQYIMDCIERLKRENVPTVYWRY' A
#
# COMPACT_ATOMS: atom_id res chain seq x y z
N MET A 1 -5.31 15.69 1.98
CA MET A 1 -4.26 14.66 1.99
C MET A 1 -4.74 13.47 2.80
N HIS A 2 -4.63 12.29 2.26
CA HIS A 2 -5.15 11.08 2.90
C HIS A 2 -4.04 10.44 3.74
N GLU A 3 -4.32 10.05 4.97
CA GLU A 3 -3.28 9.47 5.84
C GLU A 3 -2.73 8.15 5.29
N PHE A 4 -3.50 7.44 4.47
CA PHE A 4 -3.04 6.20 3.83
C PHE A 4 -1.89 6.47 2.87
N ASP A 5 -1.85 7.66 2.28
CA ASP A 5 -0.75 8.04 1.38
C ASP A 5 0.57 8.08 2.14
N GLU A 6 0.53 8.57 3.36
CA GLU A 6 1.74 8.63 4.19
C GLU A 6 2.27 7.23 4.50
N ILE A 7 1.36 6.27 4.67
CA ILE A 7 1.75 4.90 4.96
C ILE A 7 2.39 4.24 3.74
N CYS A 8 1.84 4.50 2.56
CA CYS A 8 2.23 3.77 1.34
C CYS A 8 3.30 4.47 0.52
N TYR A 9 3.46 5.77 0.66
CA TYR A 9 4.38 6.55 -0.18
C TYR A 9 5.82 6.05 -0.01
N GLY A 10 6.46 5.81 -1.15
CA GLY A 10 7.86 5.40 -1.17
C GLY A 10 8.11 3.92 -0.88
N LYS A 11 7.06 3.15 -0.66
CA LYS A 11 7.19 1.72 -0.36
C LYS A 11 7.23 0.88 -1.63
N THR A 12 7.99 -0.20 -1.57
CA THR A 12 8.03 -1.19 -2.64
C THR A 12 6.86 -2.16 -2.50
N VAL A 13 6.67 -3.01 -3.53
CA VAL A 13 5.65 -4.06 -3.47
C VAL A 13 5.88 -4.96 -2.25
N GLU A 14 7.13 -5.36 -1.99
CA GLU A 14 7.46 -6.20 -0.84
C GLU A 14 7.06 -5.55 0.48
N GLU A 15 7.38 -4.27 0.62
CA GLU A 15 7.05 -3.53 1.84
C GLU A 15 5.55 -3.40 2.02
N LEU A 16 4.84 -3.15 0.92
CA LEU A 16 3.38 -3.07 0.96
C LEU A 16 2.76 -4.41 1.33
N GLN A 17 3.31 -5.51 0.84
CA GLN A 17 2.81 -6.83 1.19
C GLN A 17 3.01 -7.12 2.67
N LYS A 18 4.13 -6.73 3.23
CA LYS A 18 4.38 -6.87 4.66
C LYS A 18 3.41 -6.03 5.48
N GLU A 19 3.18 -4.81 5.05
CA GLU A 19 2.23 -3.93 5.72
C GLU A 19 0.83 -4.51 5.67
N MET A 20 0.43 -5.05 4.53
CA MET A 20 -0.88 -5.67 4.38
C MET A 20 -1.04 -6.87 5.33
N LEU A 21 -0.02 -7.71 5.41
CA LEU A 21 -0.05 -8.85 6.32
C LEU A 21 -0.15 -8.41 7.77
N PHE A 22 0.60 -7.37 8.12
CA PHE A 22 0.55 -6.80 9.46
C PHE A 22 -0.87 -6.34 9.80
N GLN A 23 -1.49 -5.60 8.88
CA GLN A 23 -2.84 -5.08 9.09
C GLN A 23 -3.86 -6.21 9.23
N MET A 24 -3.75 -7.22 8.39
CA MET A 24 -4.65 -8.37 8.44
C MET A 24 -4.50 -9.14 9.75
N HIS A 25 -3.26 -9.27 10.21
CA HIS A 25 -2.97 -10.04 11.42
C HIS A 25 -3.46 -9.32 12.68
N PHE A 26 -3.38 -8.02 12.71
CA PHE A 26 -3.75 -7.23 13.88
C PHE A 26 -5.15 -6.63 13.79
N GLY A 27 -5.96 -7.13 12.87
CA GLY A 27 -7.38 -6.83 12.82
C GLY A 27 -7.75 -5.40 12.52
N SER A 28 -7.03 -4.79 11.64
CA SER A 28 -7.20 -3.38 11.39
C SER A 28 -8.17 -3.07 10.25
N CYS A 29 -8.08 -1.87 9.76
CA CYS A 29 -8.99 -1.23 8.84
C CYS A 29 -9.02 -1.93 7.48
N GLU A 30 -10.20 -2.37 7.09
CA GLU A 30 -10.43 -3.01 5.80
C GLU A 30 -10.13 -2.03 4.65
N MET A 31 -10.45 -0.75 4.85
CA MET A 31 -10.18 0.27 3.84
C MET A 31 -8.69 0.44 3.59
N LEU A 32 -7.89 0.39 4.64
CA LEU A 32 -6.44 0.49 4.50
C LEU A 32 -5.88 -0.71 3.73
N THR A 33 -6.35 -1.90 4.06
CA THR A 33 -5.95 -3.13 3.38
C THR A 33 -6.27 -3.03 1.90
N GLN A 34 -7.46 -2.57 1.57
CA GLN A 34 -7.88 -2.39 0.18
C GLN A 34 -7.01 -1.36 -0.54
N TYR A 35 -6.70 -0.28 0.14
CA TYR A 35 -5.83 0.76 -0.41
C TYR A 35 -4.44 0.20 -0.73
N ILE A 36 -3.89 -0.59 0.18
CA ILE A 36 -2.57 -1.20 -0.02
C ILE A 36 -2.60 -2.13 -1.22
N MET A 37 -3.65 -2.93 -1.35
CA MET A 37 -3.80 -3.83 -2.50
C MET A 37 -3.84 -3.05 -3.81
N ASP A 38 -4.56 -1.95 -3.84
CA ASP A 38 -4.62 -1.09 -5.03
C ASP A 38 -3.24 -0.56 -5.39
N CYS A 39 -2.48 -0.15 -4.39
CA CYS A 39 -1.12 0.34 -4.60
C CYS A 39 -0.22 -0.75 -5.19
N ILE A 40 -0.29 -1.95 -4.65
CA ILE A 40 0.49 -3.09 -5.14
C ILE A 40 0.15 -3.36 -6.60
N GLU A 41 -1.13 -3.41 -6.91
CA GLU A 41 -1.60 -3.68 -8.26
C GLU A 41 -1.11 -2.61 -9.24
N ARG A 42 -1.19 -1.35 -8.83
CA ARG A 42 -0.73 -0.24 -9.67
C ARG A 42 0.77 -0.31 -9.91
N LEU A 43 1.56 -0.62 -8.89
CA LEU A 43 3.00 -0.76 -9.05
C LEU A 43 3.35 -1.84 -10.07
N LYS A 44 2.66 -2.97 -9.99
CA LYS A 44 2.89 -4.07 -10.93
C LYS A 44 2.47 -3.69 -12.34
N ARG A 45 1.33 -3.03 -12.48
CA ARG A 45 0.79 -2.64 -13.78
C ARG A 45 1.69 -1.62 -14.46
N GLU A 46 2.17 -0.62 -13.71
CA GLU A 46 3.02 0.42 -14.24
C GLU A 46 4.50 0.04 -14.29
N ASN A 47 4.83 -1.08 -13.68
CA ASN A 47 6.20 -1.57 -13.64
C ASN A 47 7.16 -0.54 -13.01
N VAL A 48 6.73 0.08 -11.92
CA VAL A 48 7.55 1.03 -11.17
C VAL A 48 7.94 0.41 -9.83
N PRO A 49 9.09 0.78 -9.25
CA PRO A 49 9.61 0.12 -8.06
C PRO A 49 8.94 0.55 -6.76
N THR A 50 8.51 1.80 -6.66
CA THR A 50 7.96 2.33 -5.41
C THR A 50 6.76 3.22 -5.68
N VAL A 51 5.94 3.38 -4.66
CA VAL A 51 4.80 4.30 -4.72
C VAL A 51 5.32 5.72 -4.85
N TYR A 52 5.00 6.39 -5.94
CA TYR A 52 5.46 7.75 -6.20
C TYR A 52 4.31 8.78 -6.16
N TRP A 53 3.09 8.31 -6.02
CA TRP A 53 1.91 9.18 -6.07
C TRP A 53 1.35 9.44 -4.68
N ARG A 54 0.63 10.56 -4.56
CA ARG A 54 -0.17 10.91 -3.38
C ARG A 54 -1.51 11.43 -3.87
N TYR A 55 -2.54 11.07 -3.20
CA TYR A 55 -3.88 11.53 -3.57
C TYR A 55 -4.25 12.83 -2.90
#